data_8adcf0f18acffafd2975efc94176d3d1
#
_entry.id   8adcf0f18acffafd2975efc94176d3d1
#
_cell.length_a   1.000
_cell.length_b   1.000
_cell.length_c   1.000
_cell.angle_alpha   90.00
_cell.angle_beta   90.00
_cell.angle_gamma   90.00
#
_symmetry.space_group_name_H-M   'P 1'
#
loop_
_entity.id
_entity.type
_entity.pdbx_description
1 polymer ?
#
loop_
_entity_poly.entity_id
_entity_poly.type
_entity_poly.pdbx_seq_one_letter_code
_entity_poly.pdbx_strand_id
1 'polypeptide(L)'
;GTPAMTGDLMLAAQKQDKDVSSLLAVGGGGSARAESQVKGIDETFKNAKPHTGWGMTETNSIGTSIGGEEYLMRPSSSGRVSAVLELGIVDSDDNFVKAGERGELLVRGTSVIHKYWDRPDSSGDFLEGGWFRTGDIAYLDEDGYLYIVDRLKQIIIRGGENIGCAEVESAMLNDPAIIEVSVYGVADQRLGEDVAATIYVDREVDVDAIRSNLKLKIAGFKIPKHIRVTTEPLVRIASGKID
;
A
#
# COMPACT_ATOMS: atom_id res chain seq x y z
N GLY A 1 13.51 -1.82 4.68
CA GLY A 1 12.68 -2.89 5.23
C GLY A 1 11.22 -2.76 4.87
N THR A 2 10.39 -3.75 5.27
CA THR A 2 8.93 -3.64 5.18
C THR A 2 8.40 -2.70 6.28
N PRO A 3 7.14 -2.22 6.22
CA PRO A 3 6.53 -1.45 7.32
C PRO A 3 6.57 -2.17 8.67
N ALA A 4 6.37 -3.51 8.70
CA ALA A 4 6.48 -4.30 9.93
C ALA A 4 7.90 -4.23 10.53
N MET A 5 8.93 -4.48 9.71
CA MET A 5 10.33 -4.37 10.17
C MET A 5 10.66 -2.97 10.67
N THR A 6 10.07 -1.94 10.08
CA THR A 6 10.24 -0.56 10.54
C THR A 6 9.58 -0.37 11.90
N GLY A 7 8.38 -0.92 12.12
CA GLY A 7 7.70 -0.90 13.42
C GLY A 7 8.55 -1.56 14.51
N ASP A 8 9.10 -2.75 14.23
CA ASP A 8 10.00 -3.45 15.16
C ASP A 8 11.25 -2.62 15.50
N LEU A 9 11.84 -1.95 14.48
CA LEU A 9 13.00 -1.08 14.68
C LEU A 9 12.65 0.10 15.58
N MET A 10 11.50 0.74 15.38
CA MET A 10 11.02 1.85 16.21
C MET A 10 10.81 1.40 17.66
N LEU A 11 10.13 0.26 17.86
CA LEU A 11 9.93 -0.31 19.20
C LEU A 11 11.25 -0.67 19.89
N ALA A 12 12.20 -1.24 19.16
CA ALA A 12 13.53 -1.56 19.68
C ALA A 12 14.31 -0.30 20.06
N ALA A 13 14.26 0.75 19.25
CA ALA A 13 14.90 2.03 19.53
C ALA A 13 14.34 2.71 20.79
N GLN A 14 13.02 2.60 21.02
CA GLN A 14 12.35 3.15 22.20
C GLN A 14 12.63 2.36 23.50
N LYS A 15 12.77 1.01 23.38
CA LYS A 15 12.97 0.12 24.54
C LYS A 15 14.45 -0.05 24.96
N GLN A 16 15.36 0.12 24.03
CA GLN A 16 16.79 -0.09 24.24
C GLN A 16 17.48 1.27 24.17
N ASP A 17 18.24 1.59 25.20
CA ASP A 17 19.10 2.79 25.21
C ASP A 17 20.32 2.57 24.28
N LYS A 18 20.04 2.52 22.98
CA LYS A 18 21.02 2.36 21.91
C LYS A 18 21.22 3.69 21.19
N ASP A 19 22.45 4.04 20.97
CA ASP A 19 22.78 5.17 20.11
C ASP A 19 22.47 4.85 18.65
N VAL A 20 21.40 5.43 18.14
CA VAL A 20 20.95 5.33 16.74
C VAL A 20 21.18 6.65 15.98
N SER A 21 21.98 7.55 16.52
CA SER A 21 22.22 8.89 15.97
C SER A 21 22.91 8.88 14.60
N SER A 22 23.55 7.78 14.24
CA SER A 22 24.18 7.57 12.92
C SER A 22 23.17 7.22 11.81
N LEU A 23 21.92 6.89 12.16
CA LEU A 23 20.87 6.69 11.16
C LEU A 23 20.47 8.03 10.55
N LEU A 24 20.53 8.12 9.23
CA LEU A 24 20.14 9.30 8.45
C LEU A 24 18.83 9.11 7.68
N ALA A 25 18.48 7.85 7.40
CA ALA A 25 17.27 7.50 6.69
C ALA A 25 16.68 6.17 7.17
N VAL A 26 15.36 6.09 7.28
CA VAL A 26 14.63 4.86 7.50
C VAL A 26 13.75 4.62 6.28
N GLY A 27 14.27 3.80 5.36
CA GLY A 27 13.62 3.47 4.11
C GLY A 27 12.90 2.15 4.13
N GLY A 28 11.89 2.03 3.29
CA GLY A 28 11.16 0.79 3.11
C GLY A 28 10.27 0.81 1.88
N GLY A 29 9.77 -0.37 1.55
CA GLY A 29 8.89 -0.59 0.42
C GLY A 29 8.26 -1.98 0.49
N GLY A 30 7.65 -2.41 -0.60
CA GLY A 30 7.01 -3.73 -0.73
C GLY A 30 5.56 -3.78 -0.25
N SER A 31 5.10 -2.82 0.52
CA SER A 31 3.69 -2.57 0.84
C SER A 31 3.50 -1.09 1.25
N ALA A 32 2.25 -0.65 1.24
CA ALA A 32 1.90 0.69 1.71
C ALA A 32 2.31 0.89 3.18
N ARG A 33 2.70 2.11 3.51
CA ARG A 33 3.05 2.51 4.87
C ARG A 33 1.94 3.41 5.43
N ALA A 34 1.50 3.13 6.66
CA ALA A 34 0.53 4.00 7.33
C ALA A 34 1.15 5.39 7.58
N GLU A 35 0.36 6.45 7.43
CA GLU A 35 0.81 7.83 7.66
C GLU A 35 1.31 8.05 9.10
N SER A 36 0.68 7.37 10.08
CA SER A 36 1.12 7.38 11.48
C SER A 36 2.54 6.84 11.65
N GLN A 37 2.92 5.81 10.86
CA GLN A 37 4.27 5.27 10.89
C GLN A 37 5.29 6.22 10.24
N VAL A 38 4.89 6.95 9.18
CA VAL A 38 5.76 7.96 8.56
C VAL A 38 6.14 9.04 9.59
N LYS A 39 5.16 9.57 10.31
CA LYS A 39 5.36 10.54 11.41
C LYS A 39 6.16 9.93 12.56
N GLY A 40 5.81 8.71 12.96
CA GLY A 40 6.48 8.01 14.05
C GLY A 40 7.97 7.75 13.80
N ILE A 41 8.41 7.59 12.54
CA ILE A 41 9.84 7.50 12.20
C ILE A 41 10.54 8.81 12.54
N ASP A 42 9.99 9.95 12.14
CA ASP A 42 10.58 11.28 12.41
C ASP A 42 10.64 11.59 13.89
N GLU A 43 9.61 11.19 14.65
CA GLU A 43 9.54 11.35 16.10
C GLU A 43 10.53 10.42 16.85
N THR A 44 10.72 9.18 16.35
CA THR A 44 11.56 8.17 17.02
C THR A 44 13.04 8.39 16.76
N PHE A 45 13.42 8.79 15.54
CA PHE A 45 14.82 8.89 15.12
C PHE A 45 15.23 10.34 14.90
N LYS A 46 15.99 10.91 15.84
CA LYS A 46 16.35 12.32 15.85
C LYS A 46 17.01 12.82 14.55
N ASN A 47 17.83 11.98 13.89
CA ASN A 47 18.61 12.35 12.72
C ASN A 47 18.14 11.66 11.44
N ALA A 48 17.24 10.66 11.53
CA ALA A 48 16.80 9.91 10.38
C ALA A 48 15.44 10.40 9.88
N LYS A 49 15.31 10.50 8.58
CA LYS A 49 14.04 10.85 7.91
C LYS A 49 13.40 9.62 7.27
N PRO A 50 12.06 9.59 7.19
CA PRO A 50 11.34 8.52 6.50
C PRO A 50 11.56 8.59 5.00
N HIS A 51 11.68 7.41 4.35
CA HIS A 51 11.77 7.26 2.91
C HIS A 51 10.90 6.10 2.45
N THR A 52 10.33 6.22 1.27
CA THR A 52 9.61 5.13 0.59
C THR A 52 9.71 5.26 -0.92
N GLY A 53 9.16 4.30 -1.64
CA GLY A 53 9.02 4.31 -3.08
C GLY A 53 8.15 3.14 -3.54
N TRP A 54 7.70 3.22 -4.77
CA TRP A 54 7.03 2.14 -5.48
C TRP A 54 7.98 1.56 -6.52
N GLY A 55 7.94 0.27 -6.70
CA GLY A 55 8.66 -0.48 -7.71
C GLY A 55 8.29 -1.95 -7.64
N MET A 56 8.53 -2.68 -8.71
CA MET A 56 8.18 -4.09 -8.83
C MET A 56 9.32 -4.88 -9.49
N THR A 57 9.23 -6.20 -9.46
CA THR A 57 10.23 -7.08 -10.09
C THR A 57 10.39 -6.77 -11.58
N GLU A 58 9.28 -6.49 -12.24
CA GLU A 58 9.18 -6.20 -13.66
C GLU A 58 9.83 -4.86 -14.06
N THR A 59 10.09 -3.99 -13.09
CA THR A 59 10.84 -2.74 -13.29
C THR A 59 12.26 -2.81 -12.71
N ASN A 60 12.77 -4.01 -12.37
CA ASN A 60 14.03 -4.21 -11.63
C ASN A 60 14.10 -3.42 -10.31
N SER A 61 12.97 -3.32 -9.60
CA SER A 61 12.79 -2.55 -8.36
C SER A 61 13.00 -1.04 -8.52
N ILE A 62 13.13 -0.53 -9.74
CA ILE A 62 13.17 0.90 -10.04
C ILE A 62 11.74 1.38 -10.28
N GLY A 63 11.38 2.51 -9.72
CA GLY A 63 10.03 3.06 -9.84
C GLY A 63 10.00 4.51 -9.42
N THR A 64 9.32 4.79 -8.33
CA THR A 64 9.24 6.12 -7.72
C THR A 64 9.98 6.18 -6.40
N SER A 65 10.26 7.38 -5.92
CA SER A 65 10.84 7.59 -4.59
C SER A 65 10.41 8.92 -3.99
N ILE A 66 10.30 8.94 -2.64
CA ILE A 66 10.06 10.12 -1.84
C ILE A 66 10.76 9.95 -0.49
N GLY A 67 11.21 11.04 0.12
CA GLY A 67 11.85 10.99 1.43
C GLY A 67 11.95 12.34 2.12
N GLY A 68 12.36 12.33 3.38
CA GLY A 68 12.58 13.52 4.16
C GLY A 68 11.32 14.35 4.41
N GLU A 69 11.47 15.66 4.42
CA GLU A 69 10.37 16.60 4.65
C GLU A 69 9.26 16.47 3.59
N GLU A 70 9.63 16.16 2.36
CA GLU A 70 8.68 15.97 1.27
C GLU A 70 7.74 14.80 1.53
N TYR A 71 8.26 13.69 2.11
CA TYR A 71 7.43 12.55 2.50
C TYR A 71 6.59 12.85 3.75
N LEU A 72 7.08 13.64 4.68
CA LEU A 72 6.28 14.09 5.84
C LEU A 72 5.10 14.97 5.42
N MET A 73 5.27 15.78 4.36
CA MET A 73 4.18 16.58 3.79
C MET A 73 3.18 15.76 2.94
N ARG A 74 3.63 14.64 2.36
CA ARG A 74 2.84 13.75 1.49
C ARG A 74 2.92 12.29 1.95
N PRO A 75 2.47 11.96 3.17
CA PRO A 75 2.76 10.67 3.80
C PRO A 75 2.10 9.46 3.12
N SER A 76 1.08 9.69 2.28
CA SER A 76 0.41 8.65 1.47
C SER A 76 0.98 8.50 0.06
N SER A 77 1.92 9.37 -0.35
CA SER A 77 2.53 9.29 -1.67
C SER A 77 3.63 8.23 -1.75
N SER A 78 3.74 7.59 -2.91
CA SER A 78 4.86 6.72 -3.29
C SER A 78 6.00 7.50 -3.98
N GLY A 79 5.85 8.81 -4.15
CA GLY A 79 6.88 9.69 -4.69
C GLY A 79 6.81 9.93 -6.19
N ARG A 80 7.88 10.56 -6.72
CA ARG A 80 8.02 10.88 -8.13
C ARG A 80 8.81 9.81 -8.86
N VAL A 81 8.50 9.67 -10.16
CA VAL A 81 9.14 8.68 -11.03
C VAL A 81 10.63 8.96 -11.20
N SER A 82 11.42 7.89 -11.30
CA SER A 82 12.85 7.98 -11.63
C SER A 82 13.06 8.41 -13.09
N ALA A 83 14.20 9.03 -13.39
CA ALA A 83 14.52 9.58 -14.70
C ALA A 83 14.56 8.56 -15.85
N VAL A 84 14.59 7.26 -15.55
CA VAL A 84 14.67 6.17 -16.55
C VAL A 84 13.32 5.54 -16.87
N LEU A 85 12.24 6.04 -16.26
CA LEU A 85 10.88 5.56 -16.40
C LEU A 85 9.91 6.68 -16.73
N GLU A 86 8.80 6.30 -17.33
CA GLU A 86 7.59 7.11 -17.48
C GLU A 86 6.42 6.39 -16.84
N LEU A 87 5.50 7.14 -16.25
CA LEU A 87 4.26 6.64 -15.69
C LEU A 87 3.07 7.18 -16.48
N GLY A 88 2.03 6.36 -16.58
CA GLY A 88 0.74 6.75 -17.14
C GLY A 88 -0.37 6.13 -16.32
N ILE A 89 -1.51 6.79 -16.27
CA ILE A 89 -2.73 6.23 -15.67
C ILE A 89 -3.77 6.10 -16.78
N VAL A 90 -4.41 4.95 -16.87
CA VAL A 90 -5.44 4.69 -17.89
C VAL A 90 -6.75 4.24 -17.24
N ASP A 91 -7.86 4.59 -17.91
CA ASP A 91 -9.19 4.10 -17.57
C ASP A 91 -9.45 2.67 -18.07
N SER A 92 -10.68 2.16 -17.93
CA SER A 92 -11.07 0.83 -18.40
C SER A 92 -11.05 0.65 -19.92
N ASP A 93 -11.02 1.75 -20.68
CA ASP A 93 -10.99 1.77 -22.15
C ASP A 93 -9.58 2.07 -22.69
N ASP A 94 -8.57 2.01 -21.82
CA ASP A 94 -7.15 2.27 -22.12
C ASP A 94 -6.84 3.72 -22.53
N ASN A 95 -7.70 4.68 -22.20
CA ASN A 95 -7.42 6.09 -22.42
C ASN A 95 -6.64 6.68 -21.25
N PHE A 96 -5.59 7.45 -21.54
CA PHE A 96 -4.88 8.19 -20.51
C PHE A 96 -5.79 9.21 -19.84
N VAL A 97 -5.82 9.18 -18.50
CA VAL A 97 -6.62 10.10 -17.67
C VAL A 97 -5.81 11.32 -17.23
N LYS A 98 -6.51 12.34 -16.72
CA LYS A 98 -5.88 13.55 -16.21
C LYS A 98 -5.33 13.37 -14.80
N ALA A 99 -4.46 14.30 -14.38
CA ALA A 99 -3.99 14.37 -12.99
C ALA A 99 -5.17 14.40 -12.00
N GLY A 100 -5.06 13.63 -10.93
CA GLY A 100 -6.09 13.43 -9.90
C GLY A 100 -7.12 12.33 -10.22
N GLU A 101 -7.25 11.89 -11.48
CA GLU A 101 -8.15 10.81 -11.85
C GLU A 101 -7.50 9.44 -11.59
N ARG A 102 -8.30 8.49 -11.12
CA ARG A 102 -7.85 7.13 -10.78
C ARG A 102 -7.96 6.22 -12.00
N GLY A 103 -7.01 5.31 -12.12
CA GLY A 103 -7.01 4.27 -13.15
C GLY A 103 -5.88 3.26 -12.93
N GLU A 104 -5.67 2.37 -13.89
CA GLU A 104 -4.56 1.42 -13.85
C GLU A 104 -3.24 2.13 -14.14
N LEU A 105 -2.24 1.89 -13.28
CA LEU A 105 -0.89 2.38 -13.46
C LEU A 105 -0.19 1.63 -14.58
N LEU A 106 0.27 2.36 -15.57
CA LEU A 106 1.18 1.90 -16.61
C LEU A 106 2.59 2.43 -16.35
N VAL A 107 3.59 1.64 -16.74
CA VAL A 107 4.99 2.05 -16.68
C VAL A 107 5.70 1.65 -17.96
N ARG A 108 6.60 2.52 -18.43
CA ARG A 108 7.54 2.18 -19.50
C ARG A 108 8.91 2.77 -19.23
N GLY A 109 9.94 2.19 -19.83
CA GLY A 109 11.30 2.71 -19.75
C GLY A 109 12.35 1.61 -19.75
N THR A 110 13.60 2.02 -19.59
CA THR A 110 14.75 1.12 -19.81
C THR A 110 14.92 0.03 -18.75
N SER A 111 14.29 0.18 -17.59
CA SER A 111 14.33 -0.83 -16.52
C SER A 111 13.14 -1.79 -16.56
N VAL A 112 12.16 -1.58 -17.45
CA VAL A 112 11.00 -2.48 -17.58
C VAL A 112 11.40 -3.72 -18.36
N ILE A 113 11.02 -4.92 -17.89
CA ILE A 113 11.23 -6.17 -18.63
C ILE A 113 10.46 -6.15 -19.95
N HIS A 114 10.95 -6.87 -20.94
CA HIS A 114 10.26 -6.97 -22.23
C HIS A 114 9.28 -8.14 -22.30
N LYS A 115 9.48 -9.16 -21.46
CA LYS A 115 8.64 -10.36 -21.38
C LYS A 115 9.01 -11.18 -20.15
N TYR A 116 8.11 -12.05 -19.73
CA TYR A 116 8.42 -13.11 -18.78
C TYR A 116 9.10 -14.29 -19.50
N TRP A 117 10.01 -14.94 -18.80
CA TRP A 117 10.66 -16.14 -19.32
C TRP A 117 9.64 -17.28 -19.43
N ASP A 118 9.56 -17.91 -20.60
CA ASP A 118 8.70 -19.08 -20.88
C ASP A 118 7.20 -18.89 -20.51
N ARG A 119 6.68 -17.65 -20.66
CA ARG A 119 5.29 -17.26 -20.36
C ARG A 119 4.68 -16.49 -21.53
N PRO A 120 4.36 -17.19 -22.66
CA PRO A 120 3.77 -16.54 -23.85
C PRO A 120 2.37 -15.96 -23.61
N ASP A 121 1.64 -16.48 -22.62
CA ASP A 121 0.30 -16.03 -22.19
C ASP A 121 0.29 -14.66 -21.48
N SER A 122 1.47 -14.15 -21.10
CA SER A 122 1.60 -12.83 -20.43
C SER A 122 1.70 -11.65 -21.42
N SER A 123 1.48 -11.88 -22.70
CA SER A 123 1.57 -10.81 -23.72
C SER A 123 0.55 -9.69 -23.53
N GLY A 124 -0.59 -9.96 -22.89
CA GLY A 124 -1.61 -8.96 -22.55
C GLY A 124 -1.18 -7.91 -21.51
N ASP A 125 -0.10 -8.18 -20.78
CA ASP A 125 0.46 -7.23 -19.81
C ASP A 125 1.30 -6.15 -20.48
N PHE A 126 1.66 -6.31 -21.77
CA PHE A 126 2.48 -5.39 -22.55
C PHE A 126 1.65 -4.73 -23.63
N LEU A 127 1.53 -3.41 -23.57
CA LEU A 127 0.79 -2.61 -24.53
C LEU A 127 1.69 -2.02 -25.61
N GLU A 128 1.07 -1.54 -26.68
CA GLU A 128 1.74 -0.80 -27.73
C GLU A 128 2.49 0.43 -27.15
N GLY A 129 3.65 0.77 -27.75
CA GLY A 129 4.48 1.86 -27.28
C GLY A 129 5.35 1.51 -26.07
N GLY A 130 5.45 0.21 -25.69
CA GLY A 130 6.33 -0.27 -24.62
C GLY A 130 5.80 -0.05 -23.21
N TRP A 131 4.50 0.20 -23.07
CA TRP A 131 3.86 0.28 -21.78
C TRP A 131 3.60 -1.10 -21.17
N PHE A 132 3.84 -1.22 -19.87
CA PHE A 132 3.57 -2.41 -19.08
C PHE A 132 2.47 -2.12 -18.07
N ARG A 133 1.47 -3.02 -17.99
CA ARG A 133 0.38 -2.96 -17.00
C ARG A 133 0.88 -3.47 -15.66
N THR A 134 0.85 -2.63 -14.65
CA THR A 134 1.35 -2.99 -13.31
C THR A 134 0.32 -3.79 -12.51
N GLY A 135 -0.96 -3.69 -12.85
CA GLY A 135 -2.07 -4.20 -12.05
C GLY A 135 -2.30 -3.40 -10.76
N ASP A 136 -1.63 -2.27 -10.58
CA ASP A 136 -1.88 -1.34 -9.48
C ASP A 136 -2.87 -0.25 -9.93
N ILE A 137 -3.85 0.08 -9.09
CA ILE A 137 -4.74 1.24 -9.27
C ILE A 137 -4.10 2.42 -8.57
N ALA A 138 -3.98 3.53 -9.29
CA ALA A 138 -3.26 4.69 -8.82
C ALA A 138 -3.82 6.00 -9.39
N TYR A 139 -3.29 7.12 -8.93
CA TYR A 139 -3.39 8.41 -9.58
C TYR A 139 -2.08 9.19 -9.45
N LEU A 140 -1.87 10.13 -10.36
CA LEU A 140 -0.80 11.12 -10.26
C LEU A 140 -1.43 12.46 -9.88
N ASP A 141 -0.84 13.19 -8.95
CA ASP A 141 -1.26 14.56 -8.70
C ASP A 141 -0.68 15.55 -9.75
N GLU A 142 -1.07 16.82 -9.67
CA GLU A 142 -0.60 17.87 -10.60
C GLU A 142 0.92 18.09 -10.54
N ASP A 143 1.54 17.76 -9.42
CA ASP A 143 2.99 17.83 -9.21
C ASP A 143 3.74 16.56 -9.67
N GLY A 144 3.01 15.53 -10.16
CA GLY A 144 3.55 14.27 -10.64
C GLY A 144 3.94 13.27 -9.54
N TYR A 145 3.39 13.40 -8.34
CA TYR A 145 3.51 12.40 -7.28
C TYR A 145 2.54 11.26 -7.51
N LEU A 146 3.03 10.04 -7.38
CA LEU A 146 2.25 8.81 -7.48
C LEU A 146 1.60 8.46 -6.14
N TYR A 147 0.33 8.12 -6.20
CA TYR A 147 -0.45 7.59 -5.08
C TYR A 147 -1.04 6.24 -5.48
N ILE A 148 -0.56 5.16 -4.88
CA ILE A 148 -1.13 3.82 -5.08
C ILE A 148 -2.38 3.71 -4.22
N VAL A 149 -3.49 3.39 -4.85
CA VAL A 149 -4.79 3.25 -4.18
C VAL A 149 -5.02 1.81 -3.78
N ASP A 150 -4.76 0.86 -4.71
CA ASP A 150 -4.94 -0.56 -4.49
C ASP A 150 -4.30 -1.41 -5.60
N ARG A 151 -4.48 -2.73 -5.51
CA ARG A 151 -4.21 -3.65 -6.61
C ARG A 151 -5.49 -4.10 -7.29
N LEU A 152 -5.47 -4.18 -8.62
CA LEU A 152 -6.62 -4.58 -9.42
C LEU A 152 -7.21 -5.94 -8.97
N LYS A 153 -6.32 -6.88 -8.57
CA LYS A 153 -6.69 -8.21 -8.07
C LYS A 153 -7.13 -8.24 -6.60
N GLN A 154 -6.99 -7.13 -5.87
CA GLN A 154 -7.35 -7.01 -4.45
C GLN A 154 -8.55 -6.06 -4.24
N ILE A 155 -9.21 -5.65 -5.32
CA ILE A 155 -10.45 -4.88 -5.23
C ILE A 155 -11.59 -5.85 -4.89
N ILE A 156 -12.32 -5.54 -3.84
CA ILE A 156 -13.55 -6.25 -3.45
C ILE A 156 -14.71 -5.62 -4.22
N ILE A 157 -15.43 -6.42 -4.99
CA ILE A 157 -16.60 -5.95 -5.76
C ILE A 157 -17.87 -6.25 -4.98
N ARG A 158 -18.32 -5.28 -4.19
CA ARG A 158 -19.47 -5.40 -3.30
C ARG A 158 -20.68 -4.70 -3.87
N GLY A 159 -21.61 -5.46 -4.46
CA GLY A 159 -22.87 -4.91 -5.01
C GLY A 159 -22.65 -3.90 -6.12
N GLY A 160 -21.57 -4.03 -6.89
CA GLY A 160 -21.17 -3.11 -7.96
C GLY A 160 -20.24 -1.98 -7.50
N GLU A 161 -19.97 -1.86 -6.19
CA GLU A 161 -19.01 -0.88 -5.65
C GLU A 161 -17.61 -1.51 -5.55
N ASN A 162 -16.61 -0.80 -6.02
CA ASN A 162 -15.21 -1.18 -5.91
C ASN A 162 -14.63 -0.70 -4.58
N ILE A 163 -14.19 -1.64 -3.75
CA ILE A 163 -13.61 -1.37 -2.44
C ILE A 163 -12.15 -1.79 -2.45
N GLY A 164 -11.26 -0.82 -2.26
CA GLY A 164 -9.84 -1.07 -2.11
C GLY A 164 -9.50 -1.66 -0.75
N CYS A 165 -8.83 -2.82 -0.71
CA CYS A 165 -8.38 -3.42 0.53
C CYS A 165 -7.43 -2.50 1.29
N ALA A 166 -6.47 -1.87 0.60
CA ALA A 166 -5.48 -0.99 1.20
C ALA A 166 -6.10 0.25 1.88
N GLU A 167 -7.18 0.82 1.33
CA GLU A 167 -7.91 1.94 1.95
C GLU A 167 -8.50 1.52 3.29
N VAL A 168 -9.13 0.34 3.35
CA VAL A 168 -9.75 -0.18 4.57
C VAL A 168 -8.69 -0.55 5.59
N GLU A 169 -7.60 -1.21 5.18
CA GLU A 169 -6.45 -1.54 6.02
C GLU A 169 -5.83 -0.30 6.66
N SER A 170 -5.59 0.74 5.85
CA SER A 170 -5.06 2.02 6.34
C SER A 170 -5.97 2.67 7.36
N ALA A 171 -7.28 2.65 7.13
CA ALA A 171 -8.25 3.19 8.09
C ALA A 171 -8.28 2.41 9.40
N MET A 172 -8.14 1.07 9.34
CA MET A 172 -8.10 0.18 10.51
C MET A 172 -6.81 0.35 11.32
N LEU A 173 -5.65 0.46 10.67
CA LEU A 173 -4.34 0.66 11.32
C LEU A 173 -4.21 2.00 12.07
N ASN A 174 -5.13 2.93 11.87
CA ASN A 174 -5.21 4.14 12.71
C ASN A 174 -5.80 3.87 14.11
N ASP A 175 -6.28 2.67 14.40
CA ASP A 175 -6.65 2.24 15.74
C ASP A 175 -5.41 1.66 16.43
N PRO A 176 -4.97 2.25 17.57
CA PRO A 176 -3.73 1.83 18.23
C PRO A 176 -3.78 0.41 18.85
N ALA A 177 -4.95 -0.21 18.87
CA ALA A 177 -5.10 -1.59 19.30
C ALA A 177 -4.79 -2.60 18.18
N ILE A 178 -4.79 -2.17 16.92
CA ILE A 178 -4.54 -3.04 15.76
C ILE A 178 -3.07 -2.96 15.36
N ILE A 179 -2.37 -4.10 15.48
CA ILE A 179 -0.95 -4.21 15.16
C ILE A 179 -0.76 -4.57 13.68
N GLU A 180 -1.57 -5.52 13.18
CA GLU A 180 -1.60 -5.92 11.78
C GLU A 180 -3.04 -6.13 11.32
N VAL A 181 -3.27 -5.95 10.03
CA VAL A 181 -4.57 -6.18 9.40
C VAL A 181 -4.38 -6.72 7.99
N SER A 182 -5.27 -7.60 7.59
CA SER A 182 -5.46 -8.03 6.21
C SER A 182 -6.94 -7.94 5.89
N VAL A 183 -7.27 -7.20 4.83
CA VAL A 183 -8.64 -7.04 4.31
C VAL A 183 -8.78 -7.83 3.03
N TYR A 184 -9.90 -8.51 2.87
CA TYR A 184 -10.16 -9.36 1.71
C TYR A 184 -11.66 -9.52 1.46
N GLY A 185 -12.01 -9.90 0.21
CA GLY A 185 -13.38 -10.24 -0.17
C GLY A 185 -13.76 -11.65 0.28
N VAL A 186 -14.99 -11.79 0.75
CA VAL A 186 -15.62 -13.10 0.99
C VAL A 186 -16.91 -13.19 0.17
N ALA A 187 -17.23 -14.37 -0.34
CA ALA A 187 -18.41 -14.56 -1.16
C ALA A 187 -19.69 -14.20 -0.40
N ASP A 188 -20.54 -13.37 -1.00
CA ASP A 188 -21.89 -13.01 -0.51
C ASP A 188 -22.93 -13.26 -1.61
N GLN A 189 -24.00 -13.99 -1.27
CA GLN A 189 -25.02 -14.42 -2.25
C GLN A 189 -25.75 -13.24 -2.92
N ARG A 190 -25.88 -12.11 -2.21
CA ARG A 190 -26.64 -10.94 -2.70
C ARG A 190 -25.74 -9.89 -3.35
N LEU A 191 -24.53 -9.71 -2.85
CA LEU A 191 -23.65 -8.63 -3.23
C LEU A 191 -22.47 -9.09 -4.11
N GLY A 192 -22.34 -10.40 -4.37
CA GLY A 192 -21.18 -11.01 -5.00
C GLY A 192 -20.07 -11.24 -3.98
N GLU A 193 -19.56 -10.14 -3.42
CA GLU A 193 -18.59 -10.16 -2.32
C GLU A 193 -19.04 -9.26 -1.17
N ASP A 194 -18.51 -9.55 0.03
CA ASP A 194 -18.58 -8.65 1.19
C ASP A 194 -17.20 -8.48 1.80
N VAL A 195 -17.00 -7.39 2.55
CA VAL A 195 -15.71 -7.05 3.14
C VAL A 195 -15.46 -7.85 4.40
N ALA A 196 -14.32 -8.52 4.45
CA ALA A 196 -13.81 -9.20 5.63
C ALA A 196 -12.43 -8.66 6.02
N ALA A 197 -12.09 -8.75 7.29
CA ALA A 197 -10.78 -8.40 7.80
C ALA A 197 -10.31 -9.41 8.85
N THR A 198 -9.02 -9.72 8.86
CA THR A 198 -8.35 -10.39 9.98
C THR A 198 -7.40 -9.38 10.62
N ILE A 199 -7.52 -9.20 11.94
CA ILE A 199 -6.68 -8.26 12.72
C ILE A 199 -5.85 -9.02 13.74
N TYR A 200 -4.58 -8.64 13.86
CA TYR A 200 -3.71 -9.05 14.96
C TYR A 200 -3.67 -7.96 16.02
N VAL A 201 -3.91 -8.35 17.26
CA VAL A 201 -3.96 -7.45 18.43
C VAL A 201 -3.19 -8.08 19.59
N ASP A 202 -2.61 -7.24 20.48
CA ASP A 202 -1.90 -7.67 21.68
C ASP A 202 -2.77 -7.63 22.96
N ARG A 203 -4.03 -7.23 22.81
CA ARG A 203 -5.00 -7.06 23.90
C ARG A 203 -6.42 -7.37 23.43
N GLU A 204 -7.32 -7.52 24.36
CA GLU A 204 -8.74 -7.65 24.05
C GLU A 204 -9.28 -6.36 23.43
N VAL A 205 -10.08 -6.48 22.38
CA VAL A 205 -10.67 -5.38 21.63
C VAL A 205 -12.17 -5.55 21.46
N ASP A 206 -12.88 -4.43 21.45
CA ASP A 206 -14.30 -4.38 21.08
C ASP A 206 -14.44 -4.14 19.57
N VAL A 207 -14.86 -5.19 18.86
CA VAL A 207 -15.05 -5.14 17.40
C VAL A 207 -16.12 -4.13 16.98
N ASP A 208 -17.15 -3.91 17.80
CA ASP A 208 -18.21 -2.95 17.49
C ASP A 208 -17.73 -1.51 17.70
N ALA A 209 -16.85 -1.28 18.65
CA ALA A 209 -16.16 0.00 18.79
C ALA A 209 -15.24 0.28 17.58
N ILE A 210 -14.49 -0.72 17.11
CA ILE A 210 -13.67 -0.59 15.89
C ILE A 210 -14.55 -0.20 14.70
N ARG A 211 -15.67 -0.90 14.45
CA ARG A 211 -16.61 -0.57 13.37
C ARG A 211 -17.17 0.84 13.51
N SER A 212 -17.48 1.27 14.73
CA SER A 212 -18.02 2.60 14.99
C SER A 212 -17.01 3.70 14.67
N ASN A 213 -15.73 3.47 14.99
CA ASN A 213 -14.63 4.37 14.64
C ASN A 213 -14.40 4.45 13.14
N LEU A 214 -14.52 3.32 12.43
CA LEU A 214 -14.38 3.28 10.97
C LEU A 214 -15.47 4.07 10.25
N LYS A 215 -16.71 4.13 10.78
CA LYS A 215 -17.81 4.95 10.22
C LYS A 215 -17.47 6.43 10.11
N LEU A 216 -16.54 6.92 10.92
CA LEU A 216 -16.08 8.30 10.90
C LEU A 216 -14.99 8.57 9.86
N LYS A 217 -14.41 7.50 9.27
CA LYS A 217 -13.21 7.59 8.41
C LYS A 217 -13.47 7.14 6.97
N ILE A 218 -14.31 6.12 6.78
CA ILE A 218 -14.61 5.53 5.47
C ILE A 218 -16.11 5.36 5.27
N ALA A 219 -16.52 5.24 4.00
CA ALA A 219 -17.92 5.03 3.64
C ALA A 219 -18.45 3.72 4.26
N GLY A 220 -19.71 3.73 4.67
CA GLY A 220 -20.32 2.61 5.41
C GLY A 220 -20.28 1.25 4.67
N PHE A 221 -20.36 1.27 3.35
CA PHE A 221 -20.29 0.04 2.53
C PHE A 221 -18.89 -0.59 2.48
N LYS A 222 -17.83 0.16 2.85
CA LYS A 222 -16.44 -0.31 2.91
C LYS A 222 -16.07 -0.95 4.26
N ILE A 223 -16.91 -0.78 5.28
CA ILE A 223 -16.63 -1.27 6.64
C ILE A 223 -16.73 -2.79 6.66
N PRO A 224 -15.71 -3.51 7.18
CA PRO A 224 -15.74 -4.95 7.24
C PRO A 224 -16.94 -5.47 8.04
N LYS A 225 -17.77 -6.28 7.38
CA LYS A 225 -18.87 -7.00 8.01
C LYS A 225 -18.35 -8.14 8.89
N HIS A 226 -17.29 -8.79 8.44
CA HIS A 226 -16.65 -9.91 9.12
C HIS A 226 -15.27 -9.46 9.62
N ILE A 227 -15.06 -9.45 10.94
CA ILE A 227 -13.76 -9.15 11.56
C ILE A 227 -13.36 -10.34 12.40
N ARG A 228 -12.26 -10.99 12.00
CA ARG A 228 -11.60 -12.04 12.78
C ARG A 228 -10.48 -11.41 13.60
N VAL A 229 -10.48 -11.70 14.90
CA VAL A 229 -9.43 -11.24 15.82
C VAL A 229 -8.47 -12.40 16.09
N THR A 230 -7.18 -12.14 16.04
CA THR A 230 -6.12 -13.07 16.45
C THR A 230 -5.14 -12.38 17.39
N THR A 231 -4.56 -13.15 18.29
CA THR A 231 -3.47 -12.73 19.19
C THR A 231 -2.10 -13.20 18.70
N GLU A 232 -2.06 -13.81 17.51
CA GLU A 232 -0.84 -14.22 16.84
C GLU A 232 -0.61 -13.37 15.58
N PRO A 233 0.65 -13.05 15.23
CA PRO A 233 0.97 -12.34 14.00
C PRO A 233 0.36 -13.00 12.77
N LEU A 234 -0.02 -12.21 11.78
CA LEU A 234 -0.60 -12.72 10.54
C LEU A 234 0.45 -13.53 9.75
N VAL A 235 -0.02 -14.57 9.07
CA VAL A 235 0.84 -15.44 8.24
C VAL A 235 1.51 -14.62 7.15
N ARG A 236 2.77 -14.94 6.88
CA ARG A 236 3.58 -14.22 5.90
C ARG A 236 4.21 -15.17 4.90
N ILE A 237 4.25 -14.73 3.65
CA ILE A 237 5.04 -15.38 2.61
C ILE A 237 6.54 -15.14 2.84
N ALA A 238 7.41 -15.86 2.11
CA ALA A 238 8.87 -15.77 2.26
C ALA A 238 9.46 -14.36 2.09
N SER A 239 8.79 -13.49 1.37
CA SER A 239 9.19 -12.07 1.19
C SER A 239 8.87 -11.18 2.40
N GLY A 240 8.18 -11.71 3.43
CA GLY A 240 7.75 -10.97 4.62
C GLY A 240 6.44 -10.19 4.46
N LYS A 241 5.76 -10.28 3.32
CA LYS A 241 4.41 -9.74 3.13
C LYS A 241 3.37 -10.66 3.80
N ILE A 242 2.26 -10.09 4.25
CA ILE A 242 1.10 -10.87 4.73
C ILE A 242 0.58 -11.70 3.54
N ASP A 243 0.27 -12.98 3.82
CA ASP A 243 -0.22 -13.93 2.83
C ASP A 243 -1.72 -13.72 2.57
#